data_6135661cdb5adeb423fe4e10602e86c0
#
_entry.id   6135661cdb5adeb423fe4e10602e86c0
#
_cell.length_a   1.000
_cell.length_b   1.000
_cell.length_c   1.000
_cell.angle_alpha   90.00
_cell.angle_beta   90.00
_cell.angle_gamma   90.00
#
_symmetry.space_group_name_H-M   'P 1'
#
loop_
_entity.id
_entity.type
_entity.pdbx_description
1 polymer ?
#
loop_
_entity_poly.entity_id
_entity_poly.type
_entity_poly.pdbx_seq_one_letter_code
_entity_poly.pdbx_strand_id
1 'polypeptide(L)'
;MIFETMRKLLLLLIGFSVLASACGNSPSTAGNTAAPTALSQVPAVRLNFRYEADVPAPDQNAAAKPEDRNAGIQADFDQNRPQELLDKTLISPDKKRVAAVYHRTSDLNAEFRVDMYLPDGRLLQKVTPDTMAVHFPDTIVWSPDSTTLAFVAVTRSGRAEGNAAPTPPPVETDTNANTNTNTETPVTAPTTTAPLSTVLTFRTEQIYLCDAEGGALKPLTQSEGRIYFYYVWAPDSSMLAALVTTTPEWNAGQMQAQSKKELFVPVGRPHLVEKNGRERLLDDALTQVRPVWSPDSSKVATAFDTQIRVYDAIGNSPTQAAIPLRNQLLISSQAYDKQLEQQAAAQNTAANDQPARPSPANNTPATSTLPDPSKLVSFNPIVLLQWSSDDILYFQTAYVKQFENPADNTSSYLRWHRLVFSPQPQVR
;
A
#
# COMPACT_ATOMS: atom_id res chain seq x y z
N MET A 1 9.54 41.34 71.20
CA MET A 1 10.58 41.17 70.12
C MET A 1 10.53 39.78 69.49
N ILE A 2 10.13 38.73 70.17
CA ILE A 2 10.05 37.35 69.63
C ILE A 2 8.80 37.12 68.75
N PHE A 3 7.69 37.84 69.04
CA PHE A 3 6.46 37.68 68.23
C PHE A 3 6.45 38.32 66.88
N GLU A 4 7.23 39.38 66.63
CA GLU A 4 7.31 40.03 65.33
C GLU A 4 8.20 39.27 64.33
N THR A 5 9.23 38.60 64.86
CA THR A 5 10.11 37.71 64.03
C THR A 5 9.38 36.46 63.56
N MET A 6 8.52 35.85 64.38
CA MET A 6 7.70 34.73 63.98
C MET A 6 6.63 35.10 62.93
N ARG A 7 6.07 36.29 63.00
CA ARG A 7 5.05 36.77 62.03
C ARG A 7 5.69 37.06 60.65
N LYS A 8 6.93 37.57 60.61
CA LYS A 8 7.69 37.77 59.36
C LYS A 8 8.16 36.46 58.76
N LEU A 9 8.54 35.47 59.58
CA LEU A 9 8.92 34.14 59.12
C LEU A 9 7.72 33.35 58.56
N LEU A 10 6.55 33.50 59.18
CA LEU A 10 5.30 32.86 58.71
C LEU A 10 4.82 33.45 57.39
N LEU A 11 4.95 34.76 57.19
CA LEU A 11 4.61 35.41 55.91
C LEU A 11 5.60 35.05 54.78
N LEU A 12 6.87 34.78 55.09
CA LEU A 12 7.86 34.33 54.12
C LEU A 12 7.63 32.88 53.73
N LEU A 13 7.16 32.03 54.63
CA LEU A 13 6.77 30.62 54.33
C LEU A 13 5.49 30.52 53.51
N ILE A 14 4.53 31.42 53.69
CA ILE A 14 3.29 31.45 52.87
C ILE A 14 3.57 32.01 51.48
N GLY A 15 4.51 33.00 51.37
CA GLY A 15 4.93 33.51 50.05
C GLY A 15 5.70 32.51 49.19
N PHE A 16 6.42 31.57 49.81
CA PHE A 16 7.17 30.54 49.09
C PHE A 16 6.30 29.35 48.64
N SER A 17 5.19 29.10 49.34
CA SER A 17 4.22 28.03 49.00
C SER A 17 3.39 28.35 47.76
N VAL A 18 3.24 29.62 47.38
CA VAL A 18 2.45 30.05 46.21
C VAL A 18 3.29 30.04 44.93
N LEU A 19 4.64 30.11 45.03
CA LEU A 19 5.53 30.05 43.90
C LEU A 19 5.92 28.60 43.51
N ALA A 20 5.71 27.60 44.34
CA ALA A 20 5.98 26.19 44.06
C ALA A 20 4.82 25.48 43.33
N SER A 21 3.64 26.11 43.21
CA SER A 21 2.49 25.54 42.48
C SER A 21 2.44 25.91 40.99
N ALA A 22 3.44 26.59 40.44
CA ALA A 22 3.50 26.97 39.03
C ALA A 22 4.42 26.08 38.19
N CYS A 23 5.09 25.07 38.77
CA CYS A 23 5.60 23.95 38.02
C CYS A 23 4.47 22.93 37.85
N GLY A 24 3.54 23.25 36.93
CA GLY A 24 2.54 22.32 36.51
C GLY A 24 3.27 21.04 36.03
N ASN A 25 3.09 19.97 36.77
CA ASN A 25 3.08 18.65 36.14
C ASN A 25 2.12 18.79 34.98
N SER A 26 2.65 19.01 33.78
CA SER A 26 1.94 18.56 32.62
C SER A 26 1.66 17.10 32.88
N PRO A 27 0.41 16.67 33.00
CA PRO A 27 0.13 15.26 32.96
C PRO A 27 0.75 14.84 31.64
N SER A 28 1.75 13.98 31.66
CA SER A 28 2.04 13.10 30.54
C SER A 28 0.75 12.29 30.39
N THR A 29 -0.24 12.90 29.77
CA THR A 29 -1.28 12.18 29.09
C THR A 29 -0.51 11.44 27.99
N ALA A 30 -0.07 10.21 28.33
CA ALA A 30 -0.03 9.14 27.39
C ALA A 30 -1.47 8.97 26.90
N GLY A 31 -2.01 10.04 26.31
CA GLY A 31 -3.25 10.01 25.59
C GLY A 31 -3.00 9.08 24.42
N ASN A 32 -3.80 8.05 24.32
CA ASN A 32 -4.08 7.39 23.04
C ASN A 32 -4.46 8.51 22.07
N THR A 33 -3.44 9.15 21.48
CA THR A 33 -3.67 10.05 20.36
C THR A 33 -4.13 9.15 19.23
N ALA A 34 -5.43 9.20 18.94
CA ALA A 34 -5.98 8.51 17.79
C ALA A 34 -5.10 8.81 16.59
N ALA A 35 -4.83 7.78 15.77
CA ALA A 35 -4.06 7.98 14.53
C ALA A 35 -4.71 9.11 13.72
N PRO A 36 -3.90 9.97 13.06
CA PRO A 36 -4.45 11.04 12.25
C PRO A 36 -5.36 10.46 11.17
N THR A 37 -6.52 11.08 10.97
CA THR A 37 -7.51 10.67 9.97
C THR A 37 -7.44 11.52 8.70
N ALA A 38 -6.65 12.59 8.74
CA ALA A 38 -6.43 13.46 7.60
C ALA A 38 -4.99 14.00 7.61
N LEU A 39 -4.48 14.34 6.43
CA LEU A 39 -3.13 14.89 6.26
C LEU A 39 -2.89 16.15 7.10
N SER A 40 -3.91 17.00 7.28
CA SER A 40 -3.83 18.19 8.12
C SER A 40 -3.52 17.92 9.60
N GLN A 41 -3.72 16.70 10.05
CA GLN A 41 -3.42 16.27 11.42
C GLN A 41 -2.00 15.75 11.59
N VAL A 42 -1.26 15.54 10.49
CA VAL A 42 0.13 15.06 10.51
C VAL A 42 1.06 16.26 10.63
N PRO A 43 1.88 16.37 11.69
CA PRO A 43 2.82 17.47 11.84
C PRO A 43 3.84 17.48 10.70
N ALA A 44 4.01 18.64 10.05
CA ALA A 44 4.95 18.82 8.96
C ALA A 44 6.34 19.19 9.49
N VAL A 45 7.37 18.57 8.93
CA VAL A 45 8.77 18.90 9.17
C VAL A 45 9.47 19.26 7.85
N ARG A 46 10.56 20.00 7.94
CA ARG A 46 11.36 20.33 6.76
C ARG A 46 12.61 19.46 6.74
N LEU A 47 12.81 18.71 5.65
CA LEU A 47 14.05 18.01 5.38
C LEU A 47 14.92 18.82 4.42
N ASN A 48 16.20 18.97 4.75
CA ASN A 48 17.19 19.53 3.82
C ASN A 48 17.70 18.40 2.93
N PHE A 49 17.72 18.63 1.63
CA PHE A 49 18.14 17.62 0.65
C PHE A 49 18.85 18.28 -0.54
N ARG A 50 19.70 17.50 -1.20
CA ARG A 50 20.26 17.79 -2.52
C ARG A 50 19.62 16.82 -3.52
N TYR A 51 19.10 17.37 -4.61
CA TYR A 51 18.56 16.60 -5.72
C TYR A 51 19.63 16.35 -6.77
N GLU A 52 19.74 15.12 -7.25
CA GLU A 52 20.61 14.72 -8.35
C GLU A 52 19.80 13.97 -9.40
N ALA A 53 19.85 14.49 -10.65
CA ALA A 53 19.14 13.92 -11.78
C ALA A 53 20.00 12.93 -12.54
N ASP A 54 19.36 11.96 -13.22
CA ASP A 54 19.98 11.04 -14.18
C ASP A 54 21.19 10.30 -13.61
N VAL A 55 21.04 9.83 -12.37
CA VAL A 55 22.05 9.01 -11.73
C VAL A 55 21.96 7.56 -12.21
N PRO A 56 23.04 6.78 -12.16
CA PRO A 56 22.96 5.34 -12.38
C PRO A 56 21.93 4.70 -11.44
N ALA A 57 21.28 3.64 -11.92
CA ALA A 57 20.41 2.84 -11.05
C ALA A 57 21.17 2.43 -9.79
N PRO A 58 20.53 2.45 -8.60
CA PRO A 58 21.17 1.92 -7.42
C PRO A 58 21.52 0.45 -7.65
N ASP A 59 22.62 0.01 -7.04
CA ASP A 59 22.94 -1.41 -7.03
C ASP A 59 21.73 -2.16 -6.49
N GLN A 60 21.04 -2.82 -7.38
CA GLN A 60 20.03 -3.75 -6.95
C GLN A 60 20.84 -4.86 -6.27
N ASN A 61 20.76 -4.94 -4.94
CA ASN A 61 21.10 -6.19 -4.27
C ASN A 61 20.42 -7.27 -5.08
N ALA A 62 21.21 -8.07 -5.78
CA ALA A 62 20.83 -8.91 -6.91
C ALA A 62 19.44 -9.45 -6.65
N ALA A 63 18.46 -8.95 -7.42
CA ALA A 63 17.05 -9.30 -7.23
C ALA A 63 17.05 -10.80 -7.06
N ALA A 64 16.68 -11.29 -5.87
CA ALA A 64 16.82 -12.69 -5.52
C ALA A 64 16.25 -13.45 -6.70
N LYS A 65 17.12 -14.21 -7.38
CA LYS A 65 16.75 -15.01 -8.54
C LYS A 65 15.47 -15.73 -8.09
N PRO A 66 14.37 -15.72 -8.87
CA PRO A 66 13.17 -16.41 -8.44
C PRO A 66 13.62 -17.80 -8.02
N GLU A 67 13.47 -18.12 -6.72
CA GLU A 67 13.91 -19.39 -6.20
C GLU A 67 13.12 -20.46 -6.95
N ASP A 68 13.85 -21.37 -7.58
CA ASP A 68 13.24 -22.56 -8.15
C ASP A 68 12.43 -23.23 -7.02
N ARG A 69 11.23 -23.69 -7.35
CA ARG A 69 10.37 -24.37 -6.38
C ARG A 69 11.19 -25.44 -5.66
N ASN A 70 11.06 -25.50 -4.35
CA ASN A 70 11.77 -26.51 -3.55
C ASN A 70 11.35 -27.92 -4.01
N ALA A 71 12.32 -28.72 -4.47
CA ALA A 71 12.05 -30.03 -5.09
C ALA A 71 11.39 -31.01 -4.14
N GLY A 72 11.72 -30.99 -2.83
CA GLY A 72 11.09 -31.86 -1.83
C GLY A 72 9.62 -31.51 -1.61
N ILE A 73 9.30 -30.22 -1.56
CA ILE A 73 7.93 -29.74 -1.44
C ILE A 73 7.14 -30.03 -2.73
N GLN A 74 7.74 -29.82 -3.90
CA GLN A 74 7.09 -30.18 -5.17
C GLN A 74 6.74 -31.65 -5.22
N ALA A 75 7.65 -32.55 -4.77
CA ALA A 75 7.39 -33.98 -4.71
C ALA A 75 6.23 -34.35 -3.76
N ASP A 76 6.06 -33.65 -2.64
CA ASP A 76 4.92 -33.86 -1.74
C ASP A 76 3.60 -33.48 -2.43
N PHE A 77 3.56 -32.35 -3.17
CA PHE A 77 2.36 -31.98 -3.93
C PHE A 77 2.04 -32.98 -5.03
N ASP A 78 3.04 -33.39 -5.81
CA ASP A 78 2.86 -34.33 -6.93
C ASP A 78 2.38 -35.73 -6.47
N GLN A 79 2.84 -36.19 -5.31
CA GLN A 79 2.55 -37.55 -4.83
C GLN A 79 1.36 -37.60 -3.88
N ASN A 80 1.16 -36.62 -3.02
CA ASN A 80 0.21 -36.70 -1.92
C ASN A 80 -0.96 -35.71 -2.05
N ARG A 81 -0.90 -34.74 -3.00
CA ARG A 81 -1.89 -33.67 -3.12
C ARG A 81 -2.41 -33.47 -4.54
N PRO A 82 -3.10 -34.47 -5.14
CA PRO A 82 -3.46 -34.44 -6.55
C PRO A 82 -4.46 -33.36 -6.96
N GLN A 83 -5.12 -32.69 -5.98
CA GLN A 83 -6.07 -31.61 -6.23
C GLN A 83 -5.51 -30.24 -5.86
N GLU A 84 -4.24 -30.15 -5.51
CA GLU A 84 -3.57 -28.92 -5.09
C GLU A 84 -2.34 -28.68 -5.98
N LEU A 85 -2.20 -27.45 -6.47
CA LEU A 85 -1.08 -27.07 -7.33
C LEU A 85 -0.18 -26.12 -6.58
N LEU A 86 1.09 -26.47 -6.47
CA LEU A 86 2.12 -25.61 -5.88
C LEU A 86 2.43 -24.45 -6.83
N ASP A 87 2.25 -23.21 -6.38
CA ASP A 87 2.54 -22.02 -7.14
C ASP A 87 3.99 -21.55 -6.94
N LYS A 88 4.37 -21.35 -5.69
CA LYS A 88 5.73 -20.93 -5.31
C LYS A 88 6.11 -21.39 -3.91
N THR A 89 7.40 -21.40 -3.65
CA THR A 89 7.97 -21.61 -2.30
C THR A 89 8.71 -20.36 -1.86
N LEU A 90 8.58 -19.99 -0.60
CA LEU A 90 9.20 -18.80 0.00
C LEU A 90 10.06 -19.25 1.19
N ILE A 91 11.37 -19.28 0.99
CA ILE A 91 12.30 -19.63 2.06
C ILE A 91 12.45 -18.50 3.07
N SER A 92 12.51 -18.82 4.37
CA SER A 92 12.79 -17.82 5.40
C SER A 92 14.21 -17.24 5.24
N PRO A 93 14.48 -15.98 5.67
CA PRO A 93 15.81 -15.39 5.58
C PRO A 93 16.92 -16.23 6.23
N ASP A 94 16.62 -16.93 7.34
CA ASP A 94 17.56 -17.84 8.03
C ASP A 94 17.65 -19.24 7.38
N LYS A 95 16.87 -19.49 6.30
CA LYS A 95 16.82 -20.74 5.52
C LYS A 95 16.34 -21.97 6.28
N LYS A 96 15.69 -21.82 7.42
CA LYS A 96 15.23 -22.95 8.24
C LYS A 96 13.79 -23.36 7.99
N ARG A 97 12.97 -22.51 7.34
CA ARG A 97 11.55 -22.73 7.05
C ARG A 97 11.23 -22.36 5.62
N VAL A 98 10.19 -22.96 5.09
CA VAL A 98 9.71 -22.69 3.74
C VAL A 98 8.18 -22.58 3.80
N ALA A 99 7.65 -21.47 3.34
CA ALA A 99 6.22 -21.32 3.11
C ALA A 99 5.89 -21.81 1.69
N ALA A 100 5.03 -22.79 1.56
CA ALA A 100 4.49 -23.26 0.29
C ALA A 100 3.19 -22.50 -0.01
N VAL A 101 3.14 -21.85 -1.16
CA VAL A 101 1.95 -21.14 -1.65
C VAL A 101 1.34 -21.99 -2.75
N TYR A 102 0.07 -22.33 -2.61
CA TYR A 102 -0.63 -23.22 -3.51
C TYR A 102 -2.10 -22.85 -3.67
N HIS A 103 -2.76 -23.38 -4.67
CA HIS A 103 -4.20 -23.26 -4.88
C HIS A 103 -4.81 -24.64 -5.19
N ARG A 104 -6.13 -24.76 -5.01
CA ARG A 104 -6.87 -25.98 -5.38
C ARG A 104 -7.33 -25.90 -6.83
N THR A 105 -7.26 -27.00 -7.54
CA THR A 105 -7.73 -27.12 -8.93
C THR A 105 -9.23 -26.89 -9.09
N SER A 106 -10.00 -27.05 -8.01
CA SER A 106 -11.45 -26.80 -7.95
C SER A 106 -11.84 -25.36 -7.72
N ASP A 107 -10.90 -24.50 -7.31
CA ASP A 107 -11.20 -23.11 -7.01
C ASP A 107 -11.45 -22.32 -8.32
N LEU A 108 -12.64 -21.71 -8.45
CA LEU A 108 -13.04 -20.97 -9.65
C LEU A 108 -12.24 -19.68 -9.87
N ASN A 109 -11.73 -19.10 -8.78
CA ASN A 109 -10.81 -17.98 -8.77
C ASN A 109 -9.54 -18.44 -8.09
N ALA A 110 -8.40 -17.88 -8.50
CA ALA A 110 -7.11 -18.19 -7.88
C ALA A 110 -7.11 -17.75 -6.40
N GLU A 111 -7.57 -18.64 -5.54
CA GLU A 111 -7.55 -18.49 -4.10
C GLU A 111 -6.38 -19.28 -3.55
N PHE A 112 -5.38 -18.55 -3.13
CA PHE A 112 -4.15 -19.16 -2.64
C PHE A 112 -4.28 -19.56 -1.18
N ARG A 113 -3.45 -20.52 -0.80
CA ARG A 113 -3.30 -21.09 0.54
C ARG A 113 -1.84 -21.15 0.90
N VAL A 114 -1.56 -21.28 2.17
CA VAL A 114 -0.20 -21.32 2.71
C VAL A 114 -0.06 -22.50 3.65
N ASP A 115 1.01 -23.26 3.45
CA ASP A 115 1.45 -24.32 4.37
C ASP A 115 2.92 -24.12 4.73
N MET A 116 3.31 -24.54 5.92
CA MET A 116 4.66 -24.42 6.42
C MET A 116 5.40 -25.75 6.32
N TYR A 117 6.63 -25.70 5.78
CA TYR A 117 7.51 -26.85 5.55
C TYR A 117 8.90 -26.62 6.13
N LEU A 118 9.60 -27.73 6.32
CA LEU A 118 11.06 -27.72 6.41
C LEU A 118 11.69 -27.72 5.01
N PRO A 119 12.95 -27.28 4.88
CA PRO A 119 13.65 -27.25 3.60
C PRO A 119 13.82 -28.65 2.95
N ASP A 120 13.74 -29.72 3.74
CA ASP A 120 13.78 -31.11 3.27
C ASP A 120 12.48 -31.61 2.65
N GLY A 121 11.43 -30.77 2.60
CA GLY A 121 10.12 -31.10 2.02
C GLY A 121 9.12 -31.68 3.02
N ARG A 122 9.46 -31.80 4.29
CA ARG A 122 8.54 -32.26 5.33
C ARG A 122 7.54 -31.19 5.72
N LEU A 123 6.25 -31.46 5.61
CA LEU A 123 5.18 -30.59 6.08
C LEU A 123 5.26 -30.42 7.61
N LEU A 124 5.26 -29.18 8.07
CA LEU A 124 5.16 -28.83 9.49
C LEU A 124 3.72 -28.58 9.88
N GLN A 125 3.06 -27.66 9.18
CA GLN A 125 1.70 -27.26 9.51
C GLN A 125 0.97 -26.68 8.31
N LYS A 126 -0.34 -26.91 8.23
CA LYS A 126 -1.26 -26.17 7.35
C LYS A 126 -1.58 -24.85 8.03
N VAL A 127 -1.15 -23.74 7.41
CA VAL A 127 -1.31 -22.41 8.01
C VAL A 127 -2.70 -21.85 7.74
N THR A 128 -3.18 -21.95 6.50
CA THR A 128 -4.49 -21.43 6.13
C THR A 128 -5.58 -22.50 6.28
N PRO A 129 -6.58 -22.29 7.16
CA PRO A 129 -7.73 -23.19 7.25
C PRO A 129 -8.62 -23.10 6.00
N ASP A 130 -9.52 -24.05 5.79
CA ASP A 130 -10.43 -24.10 4.63
C ASP A 130 -11.37 -22.88 4.53
N THR A 131 -11.64 -22.24 5.64
CA THR A 131 -12.44 -21.00 5.72
C THR A 131 -11.67 -19.73 5.34
N MET A 132 -10.38 -19.84 5.03
CA MET A 132 -9.52 -18.71 4.71
C MET A 132 -9.01 -18.82 3.27
N ALA A 133 -8.93 -17.65 2.59
CA ALA A 133 -8.36 -17.53 1.26
C ALA A 133 -7.41 -16.33 1.18
N VAL A 134 -6.30 -16.50 0.48
CA VAL A 134 -5.33 -15.44 0.15
C VAL A 134 -5.58 -15.00 -1.29
N HIS A 135 -5.96 -13.74 -1.49
CA HIS A 135 -6.19 -13.19 -2.83
C HIS A 135 -4.97 -12.45 -3.39
N PHE A 136 -4.03 -12.07 -2.52
CA PHE A 136 -2.81 -11.35 -2.89
C PHE A 136 -1.57 -12.18 -2.54
N PRO A 137 -1.19 -13.17 -3.36
CA PRO A 137 -0.07 -14.08 -3.03
C PRO A 137 1.27 -13.37 -2.90
N ASP A 138 1.43 -12.18 -3.47
CA ASP A 138 2.64 -11.37 -3.33
C ASP A 138 2.74 -10.65 -1.98
N THR A 139 1.68 -10.68 -1.17
CA THR A 139 1.72 -10.21 0.21
C THR A 139 2.24 -11.26 1.19
N ILE A 140 2.47 -12.50 0.76
CA ILE A 140 3.03 -13.54 1.63
C ILE A 140 4.53 -13.29 1.76
N VAL A 141 4.95 -12.74 2.90
CA VAL A 141 6.34 -12.32 3.11
C VAL A 141 6.82 -12.67 4.52
N TRP A 142 8.06 -13.14 4.62
CA TRP A 142 8.76 -13.34 5.89
C TRP A 142 9.19 -12.01 6.51
N SER A 143 9.15 -11.93 7.83
CA SER A 143 9.85 -10.88 8.54
C SER A 143 11.37 -11.04 8.38
N PRO A 144 12.15 -9.95 8.34
CA PRO A 144 13.61 -10.02 8.22
C PRO A 144 14.31 -10.88 9.27
N ASP A 145 13.75 -10.95 10.49
CA ASP A 145 14.24 -11.78 11.59
C ASP A 145 13.84 -13.27 11.50
N SER A 146 13.10 -13.66 10.44
CA SER A 146 12.64 -15.04 10.20
C SER A 146 11.65 -15.59 11.24
N THR A 147 11.15 -14.78 12.16
CA THR A 147 10.28 -15.25 13.25
C THR A 147 8.81 -15.30 12.88
N THR A 148 8.41 -14.55 11.85
CA THR A 148 7.01 -14.33 11.53
C THR A 148 6.78 -14.34 10.03
N LEU A 149 5.74 -15.06 9.58
CA LEU A 149 5.22 -14.93 8.23
C LEU A 149 3.96 -14.05 8.27
N ALA A 150 3.90 -13.05 7.39
CA ALA A 150 2.72 -12.21 7.20
C ALA A 150 2.07 -12.51 5.85
N PHE A 151 0.75 -12.41 5.77
CA PHE A 151 -0.01 -12.51 4.52
C PHE A 151 -1.38 -11.85 4.65
N VAL A 152 -1.94 -11.43 3.52
CA VAL A 152 -3.30 -10.86 3.48
C VAL A 152 -4.28 -11.94 3.12
N ALA A 153 -5.33 -12.09 3.94
CA ALA A 153 -6.36 -13.08 3.70
C ALA A 153 -7.76 -12.58 4.06
N VAL A 154 -8.74 -13.22 3.48
CA VAL A 154 -10.15 -13.10 3.82
C VAL A 154 -10.60 -14.34 4.55
N THR A 155 -11.35 -14.16 5.64
CA THR A 155 -12.04 -15.28 6.29
C THR A 155 -13.45 -15.36 5.72
N ARG A 156 -13.77 -16.48 5.13
CA ARG A 156 -15.14 -16.78 4.74
C ARG A 156 -15.94 -17.07 5.99
N SER A 157 -16.87 -16.18 6.33
CA SER A 157 -17.89 -16.52 7.31
C SER A 157 -18.65 -17.69 6.70
N GLY A 158 -18.47 -18.88 7.26
CA GLY A 158 -19.29 -20.03 6.90
C GLY A 158 -20.73 -19.72 7.28
N ARG A 159 -21.46 -19.10 6.37
CA ARG A 159 -22.91 -19.20 6.39
C ARG A 159 -23.13 -20.68 6.09
N ALA A 160 -23.45 -21.45 7.13
CA ALA A 160 -23.99 -22.76 6.95
C ALA A 160 -25.10 -22.61 5.90
N GLU A 161 -24.91 -23.17 4.70
CA GLU A 161 -25.99 -23.43 3.78
C GLU A 161 -26.89 -24.50 4.44
N GLY A 162 -27.54 -24.09 5.52
CA GLY A 162 -28.75 -24.69 5.98
C GLY A 162 -29.85 -24.25 5.02
N ASN A 163 -30.17 -25.05 4.06
CA ASN A 163 -31.46 -25.05 3.42
C ASN A 163 -32.54 -25.19 4.48
N ALA A 164 -32.89 -24.11 5.13
CA ALA A 164 -34.13 -23.93 5.83
C ALA A 164 -34.76 -22.67 5.28
N ALA A 165 -35.58 -22.81 4.28
CA ALA A 165 -36.62 -21.84 4.00
C ALA A 165 -37.26 -21.48 5.34
N PRO A 166 -37.47 -20.21 5.68
CA PRO A 166 -38.17 -19.87 6.90
C PRO A 166 -39.55 -20.50 6.80
N THR A 167 -39.79 -21.49 7.67
CA THR A 167 -41.13 -22.03 7.88
C THR A 167 -42.01 -20.87 8.32
N PRO A 168 -43.07 -20.53 7.58
CA PRO A 168 -43.99 -19.52 8.05
C PRO A 168 -44.56 -19.93 9.39
N PRO A 169 -44.78 -19.00 10.33
CA PRO A 169 -45.35 -19.35 11.62
C PRO A 169 -46.71 -20.00 11.42
N PRO A 170 -47.10 -20.98 12.25
CA PRO A 170 -48.38 -21.66 12.13
C PRO A 170 -49.49 -20.61 12.24
N VAL A 171 -50.34 -20.58 11.21
CA VAL A 171 -51.56 -19.80 11.25
C VAL A 171 -52.48 -20.49 12.26
N GLU A 172 -52.71 -19.87 13.40
CA GLU A 172 -53.78 -20.28 14.34
C GLU A 172 -55.13 -20.09 13.61
N THR A 173 -55.76 -21.19 13.30
CA THR A 173 -57.09 -21.23 12.71
C THR A 173 -58.07 -21.01 13.83
N ASP A 174 -58.47 -19.74 14.08
CA ASP A 174 -59.64 -19.45 14.86
C ASP A 174 -60.87 -19.85 14.06
N THR A 175 -61.43 -21.00 14.44
CA THR A 175 -62.74 -21.46 14.01
C THR A 175 -63.80 -20.65 14.76
N ASN A 176 -64.33 -19.61 14.17
CA ASN A 176 -65.64 -19.15 14.55
C ASN A 176 -66.48 -18.74 13.29
N ALA A 177 -67.39 -19.63 13.01
CA ALA A 177 -68.37 -19.46 11.94
C ALA A 177 -69.37 -18.38 12.31
N ASN A 178 -69.52 -17.37 11.49
CA ASN A 178 -70.84 -16.76 11.31
C ASN A 178 -71.00 -16.24 9.87
N THR A 179 -71.98 -16.81 9.20
CA THR A 179 -72.53 -16.52 7.90
C THR A 179 -73.10 -15.11 7.86
N ASN A 180 -72.69 -14.28 6.86
CA ASN A 180 -73.60 -13.46 6.13
C ASN A 180 -73.00 -12.99 4.76
N THR A 181 -73.70 -13.37 3.73
CA THR A 181 -73.58 -12.96 2.33
C THR A 181 -73.68 -11.45 2.17
N ASN A 182 -72.65 -10.87 1.47
CA ASN A 182 -72.92 -9.82 0.47
C ASN A 182 -71.72 -9.68 -0.49
N THR A 183 -72.06 -9.74 -1.73
CA THR A 183 -71.20 -9.65 -2.90
C THR A 183 -70.64 -8.23 -3.03
N GLU A 184 -69.34 -8.08 -2.93
CA GLU A 184 -68.62 -6.91 -3.54
C GLU A 184 -67.24 -7.34 -4.04
N THR A 185 -66.92 -6.84 -5.22
CA THR A 185 -65.76 -7.04 -6.07
C THR A 185 -64.43 -6.82 -5.31
N PRO A 186 -63.37 -7.66 -5.49
CA PRO A 186 -62.11 -7.43 -4.83
C PRO A 186 -61.33 -6.31 -5.55
N VAL A 187 -61.17 -5.19 -4.85
CA VAL A 187 -60.17 -4.19 -5.18
C VAL A 187 -58.82 -4.75 -4.85
N THR A 188 -58.00 -5.00 -5.84
CA THR A 188 -56.62 -5.43 -5.73
C THR A 188 -55.81 -4.34 -5.02
N ALA A 189 -55.48 -4.55 -3.76
CA ALA A 189 -54.53 -3.70 -3.04
C ALA A 189 -53.14 -3.86 -3.67
N PRO A 190 -52.38 -2.78 -3.87
CA PRO A 190 -51.02 -2.87 -4.37
C PRO A 190 -50.18 -3.57 -3.32
N THR A 191 -49.60 -4.71 -3.68
CA THR A 191 -48.61 -5.40 -2.90
C THR A 191 -47.36 -4.49 -2.80
N THR A 192 -47.22 -3.80 -1.68
CA THR A 192 -46.02 -3.06 -1.38
C THR A 192 -44.92 -4.10 -1.13
N THR A 193 -44.15 -4.42 -2.14
CA THR A 193 -42.92 -5.19 -2.00
C THR A 193 -42.00 -4.37 -1.10
N ALA A 194 -41.81 -4.81 0.15
CA ALA A 194 -40.81 -4.24 1.02
C ALA A 194 -39.44 -4.29 0.28
N PRO A 195 -38.66 -3.22 0.24
CA PRO A 195 -37.38 -3.23 -0.40
C PRO A 195 -36.54 -4.31 0.28
N LEU A 196 -36.07 -5.28 -0.51
CA LEU A 196 -35.07 -6.25 -0.09
C LEU A 196 -33.90 -5.45 0.45
N SER A 197 -33.69 -5.52 1.75
CA SER A 197 -32.52 -4.97 2.41
C SER A 197 -31.30 -5.66 1.82
N THR A 198 -30.66 -5.01 0.86
CA THR A 198 -29.41 -5.49 0.30
C THR A 198 -28.37 -5.37 1.41
N VAL A 199 -28.07 -6.47 2.07
CA VAL A 199 -26.93 -6.53 3.00
C VAL A 199 -25.68 -6.33 2.15
N LEU A 200 -25.13 -5.12 2.19
CA LEU A 200 -23.86 -4.82 1.55
C LEU A 200 -22.79 -5.61 2.30
N THR A 201 -22.38 -6.72 1.74
CA THR A 201 -21.23 -7.49 2.22
C THR A 201 -19.95 -6.75 1.79
N PHE A 202 -19.30 -6.07 2.73
CA PHE A 202 -18.02 -5.44 2.46
C PHE A 202 -16.94 -6.51 2.39
N ARG A 203 -16.17 -6.51 1.31
CA ARG A 203 -14.95 -7.31 1.21
C ARG A 203 -13.94 -6.74 2.20
N THR A 204 -13.41 -7.58 3.06
CA THR A 204 -12.41 -7.22 4.07
C THR A 204 -11.21 -8.14 3.92
N GLU A 205 -10.07 -7.56 3.56
CA GLU A 205 -8.81 -8.28 3.37
C GLU A 205 -7.86 -7.85 4.49
N GLN A 206 -7.68 -8.71 5.49
CA GLN A 206 -6.87 -8.42 6.68
C GLN A 206 -5.47 -9.00 6.57
N ILE A 207 -4.53 -8.35 7.25
CA ILE A 207 -3.18 -8.90 7.45
C ILE A 207 -3.26 -9.92 8.58
N TYR A 208 -2.74 -11.12 8.33
CA TYR A 208 -2.56 -12.18 9.31
C TYR A 208 -1.09 -12.42 9.56
N LEU A 209 -0.78 -12.84 10.77
CA LEU A 209 0.56 -13.29 11.18
C LEU A 209 0.48 -14.74 11.67
N CYS A 210 1.51 -15.52 11.33
CA CYS A 210 1.80 -16.78 12.00
C CYS A 210 3.28 -16.82 12.40
N ASP A 211 3.62 -17.70 13.33
CA ASP A 211 5.02 -17.94 13.71
C ASP A 211 5.78 -18.73 12.63
N ALA A 212 7.07 -18.92 12.83
CA ALA A 212 7.93 -19.60 11.88
C ALA A 212 7.57 -21.08 11.68
N GLU A 213 6.87 -21.71 12.62
CA GLU A 213 6.38 -23.08 12.54
C GLU A 213 5.01 -23.16 11.83
N GLY A 214 4.37 -22.03 11.51
CA GLY A 214 3.04 -21.95 10.93
C GLY A 214 1.92 -21.94 11.95
N GLY A 215 2.26 -21.89 13.25
CA GLY A 215 1.32 -21.81 14.36
C GLY A 215 0.94 -20.36 14.70
N ALA A 216 0.20 -20.21 15.81
CA ALA A 216 -0.21 -18.92 16.37
C ALA A 216 -0.86 -17.96 15.34
N LEU A 217 -1.60 -18.51 14.36
CA LEU A 217 -2.29 -17.71 13.34
C LEU A 217 -3.27 -16.73 13.97
N LYS A 218 -3.07 -15.46 13.72
CA LYS A 218 -3.93 -14.38 14.24
C LYS A 218 -4.07 -13.22 13.26
N PRO A 219 -5.22 -12.55 13.21
CA PRO A 219 -5.34 -11.29 12.49
C PRO A 219 -4.49 -10.22 13.18
N LEU A 220 -3.73 -9.49 12.38
CA LEU A 220 -2.99 -8.30 12.84
C LEU A 220 -3.87 -7.06 12.74
N THR A 221 -4.66 -6.96 11.66
CA THR A 221 -5.59 -5.86 11.43
C THR A 221 -7.03 -6.37 11.58
N GLN A 222 -7.96 -5.49 11.96
CA GLN A 222 -9.35 -5.87 12.23
C GLN A 222 -10.37 -4.86 11.69
N SER A 223 -9.92 -3.90 10.87
CA SER A 223 -10.79 -2.85 10.33
C SER A 223 -11.65 -3.37 9.19
N GLU A 224 -12.98 -3.42 9.39
CA GLU A 224 -13.93 -3.87 8.38
C GLU A 224 -13.93 -2.97 7.14
N GLY A 225 -14.17 -3.57 5.97
CA GLY A 225 -14.27 -2.86 4.69
C GLY A 225 -12.94 -2.32 4.18
N ARG A 226 -11.82 -2.70 4.78
CA ARG A 226 -10.48 -2.35 4.32
C ARG A 226 -9.85 -3.50 3.54
N ILE A 227 -9.03 -3.13 2.56
CA ILE A 227 -8.27 -4.02 1.71
C ILE A 227 -6.80 -3.62 1.81
N TYR A 228 -5.98 -4.51 2.41
CA TYR A 228 -4.53 -4.36 2.51
C TYR A 228 -3.91 -5.12 1.33
N PHE A 229 -3.64 -4.44 0.22
CA PHE A 229 -3.18 -5.11 -1.01
C PHE A 229 -1.67 -5.10 -1.18
N TYR A 230 -0.94 -4.35 -0.36
CA TYR A 230 0.51 -4.30 -0.34
C TYR A 230 1.02 -3.91 1.04
N TYR A 231 2.14 -4.47 1.44
CA TYR A 231 2.94 -4.01 2.58
C TYR A 231 4.37 -4.52 2.49
N VAL A 232 5.25 -3.93 3.30
CA VAL A 232 6.65 -4.28 3.45
C VAL A 232 7.05 -4.19 4.91
N TRP A 233 7.82 -5.17 5.38
CA TRP A 233 8.37 -5.17 6.72
C TRP A 233 9.41 -4.07 6.92
N ALA A 234 9.44 -3.46 8.11
CA ALA A 234 10.58 -2.68 8.57
C ALA A 234 11.81 -3.60 8.67
N PRO A 235 13.03 -3.09 8.37
CA PRO A 235 14.26 -3.88 8.48
C PRO A 235 14.47 -4.53 9.84
N ASP A 236 14.03 -3.90 10.93
CA ASP A 236 14.07 -4.42 12.30
C ASP A 236 12.93 -5.38 12.66
N SER A 237 12.05 -5.68 11.70
CA SER A 237 10.88 -6.56 11.88
C SER A 237 9.84 -6.05 12.89
N SER A 238 9.87 -4.80 13.30
CA SER A 238 8.97 -4.26 14.34
C SER A 238 7.57 -3.96 13.81
N MET A 239 7.45 -3.54 12.56
CA MET A 239 6.19 -3.08 11.96
C MET A 239 6.16 -3.22 10.43
N LEU A 240 5.01 -2.93 9.85
CA LEU A 240 4.76 -2.97 8.42
C LEU A 240 4.41 -1.56 7.92
N ALA A 241 4.91 -1.20 6.74
CA ALA A 241 4.38 -0.07 5.95
C ALA A 241 3.46 -0.63 4.88
N ALA A 242 2.18 -0.26 4.90
CA ALA A 242 1.13 -0.84 4.06
C ALA A 242 0.46 0.19 3.16
N LEU A 243 -0.09 -0.26 2.04
CA LEU A 243 -1.06 0.48 1.24
C LEU A 243 -2.45 -0.11 1.47
N VAL A 244 -3.36 0.75 1.90
CA VAL A 244 -4.70 0.38 2.31
C VAL A 244 -5.74 1.19 1.54
N THR A 245 -6.75 0.51 1.04
CA THR A 245 -7.91 1.13 0.40
C THR A 245 -9.20 0.63 1.03
N THR A 246 -10.32 1.30 0.74
CA THR A 246 -11.64 0.81 1.16
C THR A 246 -12.29 -0.01 0.05
N THR A 247 -13.21 -0.91 0.41
CA THR A 247 -13.98 -1.69 -0.57
C THR A 247 -14.69 -0.83 -1.62
N PRO A 248 -15.36 0.28 -1.25
CA PRO A 248 -15.97 1.17 -2.25
C PRO A 248 -14.94 1.78 -3.23
N GLU A 249 -13.79 2.23 -2.73
CA GLU A 249 -12.73 2.82 -3.58
C GLU A 249 -12.14 1.77 -4.52
N TRP A 250 -11.90 0.56 -4.03
CA TRP A 250 -11.43 -0.58 -4.83
C TRP A 250 -12.39 -0.89 -5.98
N ASN A 251 -13.69 -1.05 -5.66
CA ASN A 251 -14.71 -1.36 -6.66
C ASN A 251 -14.87 -0.22 -7.69
N ALA A 252 -14.86 1.03 -7.23
CA ALA A 252 -14.91 2.19 -8.12
C ALA A 252 -13.73 2.23 -9.09
N GLY A 253 -12.52 1.95 -8.60
CA GLY A 253 -11.30 1.86 -9.42
C GLY A 253 -11.39 0.75 -10.46
N GLN A 254 -11.87 -0.43 -10.08
CA GLN A 254 -12.06 -1.56 -10.99
C GLN A 254 -13.08 -1.22 -12.10
N MET A 255 -14.22 -0.63 -11.75
CA MET A 255 -15.24 -0.22 -12.71
C MET A 255 -14.69 0.85 -13.68
N GLN A 256 -13.91 1.80 -13.17
CA GLN A 256 -13.30 2.83 -13.99
C GLN A 256 -12.29 2.23 -14.98
N ALA A 257 -11.39 1.35 -14.53
CA ALA A 257 -10.44 0.67 -15.40
C ALA A 257 -11.15 -0.16 -16.48
N GLN A 258 -12.20 -0.90 -16.10
CA GLN A 258 -13.02 -1.67 -17.04
C GLN A 258 -13.69 -0.79 -18.08
N SER A 259 -14.27 0.35 -17.67
CA SER A 259 -14.94 1.29 -18.59
C SER A 259 -13.98 1.88 -19.63
N LYS A 260 -12.73 2.12 -19.22
CA LYS A 260 -11.65 2.62 -20.09
C LYS A 260 -10.90 1.51 -20.84
N LYS A 261 -11.19 0.25 -20.57
CA LYS A 261 -10.46 -0.93 -21.07
C LYS A 261 -8.96 -0.88 -20.71
N GLU A 262 -8.66 -0.37 -19.54
CA GLU A 262 -7.32 -0.27 -18.98
C GLU A 262 -7.11 -1.36 -17.92
N LEU A 263 -5.83 -1.67 -17.65
CA LEU A 263 -5.48 -2.53 -16.52
C LEU A 263 -5.81 -1.82 -15.20
N PHE A 264 -6.48 -2.50 -14.31
CA PHE A 264 -6.70 -1.97 -12.95
C PHE A 264 -5.38 -1.94 -12.17
N VAL A 265 -4.97 -0.75 -11.75
CA VAL A 265 -3.84 -0.54 -10.87
C VAL A 265 -4.38 -0.06 -9.52
N PRO A 266 -4.21 -0.85 -8.45
CA PRO A 266 -4.71 -0.47 -7.14
C PRO A 266 -3.98 0.74 -6.58
N VAL A 267 -4.73 1.61 -5.92
CA VAL A 267 -4.23 2.76 -5.18
C VAL A 267 -4.66 2.66 -3.72
N GLY A 268 -3.83 3.14 -2.82
CA GLY A 268 -4.12 3.09 -1.38
C GLY A 268 -3.46 4.22 -0.60
N ARG A 269 -3.87 4.35 0.66
CA ARG A 269 -3.28 5.27 1.63
C ARG A 269 -2.15 4.57 2.37
N PRO A 270 -1.01 5.21 2.58
CA PRO A 270 0.07 4.64 3.36
C PRO A 270 -0.28 4.61 4.85
N HIS A 271 -0.09 3.45 5.46
CA HIS A 271 -0.28 3.19 6.88
C HIS A 271 0.95 2.53 7.48
N LEU A 272 1.14 2.72 8.78
CA LEU A 272 2.00 1.86 9.59
C LEU A 272 1.13 0.90 10.39
N VAL A 273 1.55 -0.36 10.45
CA VAL A 273 0.89 -1.41 11.23
C VAL A 273 1.93 -2.07 12.14
N GLU A 274 1.79 -1.90 13.43
CA GLU A 274 2.67 -2.48 14.44
C GLU A 274 2.31 -3.96 14.71
N LYS A 275 3.25 -4.77 15.18
CA LYS A 275 2.98 -6.19 15.53
C LYS A 275 1.90 -6.38 16.61
N ASN A 276 1.56 -5.34 17.38
CA ASN A 276 0.47 -5.35 18.35
C ASN A 276 -0.92 -5.06 17.73
N GLY A 277 -0.98 -4.79 16.42
CA GLY A 277 -2.20 -4.45 15.69
C GLY A 277 -2.55 -2.96 15.69
N ARG A 278 -1.72 -2.10 16.27
CA ARG A 278 -1.93 -0.66 16.20
C ARG A 278 -1.66 -0.16 14.79
N GLU A 279 -2.65 0.50 14.20
CA GLU A 279 -2.55 1.13 12.89
C GLU A 279 -2.38 2.64 13.03
N ARG A 280 -1.54 3.23 12.18
CA ARG A 280 -1.34 4.68 12.06
C ARG A 280 -1.42 5.09 10.60
N LEU A 281 -2.36 5.98 10.27
CA LEU A 281 -2.42 6.61 8.95
C LEU A 281 -1.22 7.55 8.79
N LEU A 282 -0.44 7.37 7.72
CA LEU A 282 0.67 8.26 7.37
C LEU A 282 0.20 9.41 6.49
N ASP A 283 -0.74 9.13 5.58
CA ASP A 283 -1.28 10.10 4.64
C ASP A 283 -2.69 9.73 4.22
N ASP A 284 -3.54 10.73 3.97
CA ASP A 284 -4.90 10.54 3.49
C ASP A 284 -5.01 10.56 1.95
N ALA A 285 -3.92 10.93 1.25
CA ALA A 285 -3.86 10.87 -0.20
C ALA A 285 -3.64 9.43 -0.70
N LEU A 286 -4.26 9.11 -1.84
CA LEU A 286 -4.10 7.82 -2.49
C LEU A 286 -2.83 7.82 -3.35
N THR A 287 -2.09 6.70 -3.32
CA THR A 287 -0.93 6.48 -4.18
C THR A 287 -0.86 5.02 -4.64
N GLN A 288 -0.24 4.81 -5.80
CA GLN A 288 0.17 3.49 -6.29
C GLN A 288 1.64 3.18 -5.97
N VAL A 289 2.41 4.19 -5.51
CA VAL A 289 3.83 4.03 -5.23
C VAL A 289 4.02 3.32 -3.91
N ARG A 290 4.66 2.17 -3.97
CA ARG A 290 4.91 1.31 -2.81
C ARG A 290 5.78 2.03 -1.78
N PRO A 291 5.40 2.05 -0.51
CA PRO A 291 6.21 2.63 0.54
C PRO A 291 7.52 1.84 0.74
N VAL A 292 8.57 2.54 1.11
CA VAL A 292 9.88 1.97 1.38
C VAL A 292 10.41 2.45 2.72
N TRP A 293 11.08 1.55 3.44
CA TRP A 293 11.71 1.84 4.72
C TRP A 293 13.13 2.37 4.57
N SER A 294 13.53 3.30 5.44
CA SER A 294 14.94 3.59 5.66
C SER A 294 15.63 2.38 6.31
N PRO A 295 16.94 2.15 6.04
CA PRO A 295 17.67 1.01 6.61
C PRO A 295 17.65 0.94 8.14
N ASP A 296 17.60 2.09 8.82
CA ASP A 296 17.51 2.21 10.28
C ASP A 296 16.08 1.99 10.84
N SER A 297 15.09 1.68 9.99
CA SER A 297 13.69 1.51 10.36
C SER A 297 13.01 2.75 10.96
N SER A 298 13.65 3.92 10.90
CA SER A 298 13.13 5.14 11.51
C SER A 298 12.17 5.92 10.63
N LYS A 299 12.20 5.71 9.30
CA LYS A 299 11.44 6.49 8.33
C LYS A 299 10.81 5.61 7.26
N VAL A 300 9.67 6.08 6.75
CA VAL A 300 9.00 5.52 5.56
C VAL A 300 8.86 6.61 4.52
N ALA A 301 9.19 6.29 3.28
CA ALA A 301 8.97 7.17 2.14
C ALA A 301 7.94 6.57 1.18
N THR A 302 7.09 7.43 0.62
CA THR A 302 6.23 7.13 -0.51
C THR A 302 6.15 8.33 -1.45
N ALA A 303 5.50 8.20 -2.60
CA ALA A 303 5.42 9.30 -3.55
C ALA A 303 3.99 9.50 -4.07
N PHE A 304 3.69 10.74 -4.42
CA PHE A 304 2.42 11.19 -5.00
C PHE A 304 2.76 12.05 -6.21
N ASP A 305 2.52 11.55 -7.40
CA ASP A 305 2.90 12.18 -8.67
C ASP A 305 4.40 12.57 -8.72
N THR A 306 4.68 13.85 -8.52
CA THR A 306 6.03 14.44 -8.55
C THR A 306 6.52 14.87 -7.16
N GLN A 307 5.88 14.41 -6.11
CA GLN A 307 6.23 14.74 -4.73
C GLN A 307 6.60 13.47 -3.96
N ILE A 308 7.71 13.49 -3.24
CA ILE A 308 8.06 12.47 -2.26
C ILE A 308 7.63 12.98 -0.88
N ARG A 309 7.05 12.09 -0.08
CA ARG A 309 6.74 12.34 1.33
C ARG A 309 7.46 11.33 2.19
N VAL A 310 8.17 11.83 3.19
CA VAL A 310 8.92 11.03 4.17
C VAL A 310 8.25 11.21 5.52
N TYR A 311 7.93 10.11 6.17
CA TYR A 311 7.24 10.06 7.46
C TYR A 311 8.15 9.48 8.51
N ASP A 312 8.09 10.04 9.71
CA ASP A 312 8.71 9.44 10.89
C ASP A 312 7.90 8.22 11.34
N ALA A 313 8.56 7.09 11.42
CA ALA A 313 7.95 5.84 11.88
C ALA A 313 8.00 5.69 13.41
N ILE A 314 8.86 6.47 14.08
CA ILE A 314 9.04 6.44 15.53
C ILE A 314 8.04 7.38 16.19
N GLY A 315 7.55 7.01 17.36
CA GLY A 315 6.64 7.85 18.13
C GLY A 315 5.15 7.63 17.84
N ASN A 316 4.32 8.39 18.55
CA ASN A 316 2.87 8.22 18.54
C ASN A 316 2.16 8.95 17.40
N SER A 317 2.73 10.04 16.93
CA SER A 317 2.22 10.84 15.84
C SER A 317 3.26 10.89 14.73
N PRO A 318 2.97 10.37 13.53
CA PRO A 318 3.90 10.48 12.42
C PRO A 318 4.10 11.96 12.09
N THR A 319 5.35 12.35 11.83
CA THR A 319 5.66 13.63 11.22
C THR A 319 5.79 13.43 9.71
N GLN A 320 5.56 14.48 8.95
CA GLN A 320 5.64 14.43 7.49
C GLN A 320 6.63 15.46 6.98
N ALA A 321 7.50 15.04 6.07
CA ALA A 321 8.29 15.95 5.23
C ALA A 321 7.87 15.79 3.78
N ALA A 322 7.28 16.83 3.21
CA ALA A 322 6.91 16.88 1.80
C ALA A 322 8.04 17.50 0.96
N ILE A 323 8.48 16.77 -0.07
CA ILE A 323 9.56 17.15 -0.98
C ILE A 323 8.98 17.33 -2.38
N PRO A 324 8.60 18.56 -2.78
CA PRO A 324 8.09 18.83 -4.11
C PRO A 324 9.23 18.84 -5.13
N LEU A 325 9.15 17.98 -6.15
CA LEU A 325 10.20 17.82 -7.16
C LEU A 325 9.79 18.23 -8.57
N ARG A 326 8.56 18.73 -8.76
CA ARG A 326 8.02 19.04 -10.08
C ARG A 326 8.96 19.91 -10.92
N ASN A 327 9.46 21.01 -10.34
CA ASN A 327 10.31 21.94 -11.09
C ASN A 327 11.67 21.32 -11.45
N GLN A 328 12.29 20.59 -10.50
CA GLN A 328 13.56 19.90 -10.74
C GLN A 328 13.41 18.84 -11.83
N LEU A 329 12.32 18.09 -11.80
CA LEU A 329 12.01 17.03 -12.79
C LEU A 329 11.76 17.64 -14.19
N LEU A 330 11.05 18.77 -14.29
CA LEU A 330 10.85 19.47 -15.56
C LEU A 330 12.18 19.97 -16.15
N ILE A 331 13.01 20.60 -15.33
CA ILE A 331 14.33 21.11 -15.77
C ILE A 331 15.21 19.94 -16.25
N SER A 332 15.28 18.84 -15.49
CA SER A 332 16.08 17.69 -15.88
C SER A 332 15.55 17.00 -17.16
N SER A 333 14.22 16.99 -17.36
CA SER A 333 13.62 16.46 -18.58
C SER A 333 13.95 17.29 -19.81
N GLN A 334 13.90 18.61 -19.69
CA GLN A 334 14.30 19.51 -20.80
C GLN A 334 15.78 19.35 -21.17
N ALA A 335 16.66 19.23 -20.16
CA ALA A 335 18.08 18.98 -20.40
C ALA A 335 18.32 17.65 -21.11
N TYR A 336 17.61 16.63 -20.72
CA TYR A 336 17.68 15.30 -21.32
C TYR A 336 17.17 15.29 -22.76
N ASP A 337 16.03 15.92 -23.05
CA ASP A 337 15.50 16.05 -24.41
C ASP A 337 16.53 16.72 -25.35
N LYS A 338 17.12 17.82 -24.88
CA LYS A 338 18.16 18.52 -25.64
C LYS A 338 19.38 17.65 -25.92
N GLN A 339 19.77 16.81 -24.97
CA GLN A 339 20.87 15.86 -25.17
C GLN A 339 20.52 14.80 -26.22
N LEU A 340 19.31 14.26 -26.19
CA LEU A 340 18.84 13.30 -27.20
C LEU A 340 18.79 13.91 -28.59
N GLU A 341 18.31 15.14 -28.74
CA GLU A 341 18.29 15.86 -30.01
C GLU A 341 19.69 16.06 -30.56
N GLN A 342 20.66 16.41 -29.71
CA GLN A 342 22.06 16.53 -30.09
C GLN A 342 22.67 15.21 -30.53
N GLN A 343 22.38 14.10 -29.85
CA GLN A 343 22.85 12.77 -30.20
C GLN A 343 22.25 12.32 -31.55
N ALA A 344 20.95 12.54 -31.75
CA ALA A 344 20.30 12.21 -33.02
C ALA A 344 20.85 13.02 -34.19
N ALA A 345 21.13 14.32 -33.99
CA ALA A 345 21.76 15.18 -34.99
C ALA A 345 23.18 14.69 -35.35
N ALA A 346 23.97 14.28 -34.33
CA ALA A 346 25.33 13.76 -34.55
C ALA A 346 25.33 12.43 -35.32
N GLN A 347 24.38 11.54 -35.05
CA GLN A 347 24.22 10.27 -35.76
C GLN A 347 23.80 10.49 -37.23
N ASN A 348 22.92 11.45 -37.49
CA ASN A 348 22.50 11.79 -38.84
C ASN A 348 23.65 12.44 -39.67
N THR A 349 24.54 13.18 -39.04
CA THR A 349 25.74 13.72 -39.72
C THR A 349 26.75 12.62 -40.05
N ALA A 350 26.95 11.66 -39.15
CA ALA A 350 27.86 10.52 -39.41
C ALA A 350 27.34 9.55 -40.48
N ALA A 351 26.02 9.46 -40.67
CA ALA A 351 25.40 8.63 -41.70
C ALA A 351 25.48 9.26 -43.12
N ASN A 352 25.71 10.56 -43.23
CA ASN A 352 25.79 11.30 -44.48
C ASN A 352 27.20 11.37 -45.09
N ASP A 353 28.23 10.84 -44.42
CA ASP A 353 29.61 10.78 -44.96
C ASP A 353 29.87 9.59 -45.89
N GLN A 354 28.84 8.84 -46.34
CA GLN A 354 28.96 7.94 -47.48
C GLN A 354 28.79 8.73 -48.80
N PRO A 355 29.70 8.55 -49.80
CA PRO A 355 29.62 9.29 -51.06
C PRO A 355 28.29 9.06 -51.76
N ALA A 356 27.54 10.12 -51.91
CA ALA A 356 26.20 10.15 -52.45
C ALA A 356 26.13 9.63 -53.87
N ARG A 357 25.36 8.55 -54.08
CA ARG A 357 24.80 8.20 -55.36
C ARG A 357 23.66 9.19 -55.65
N PRO A 358 23.63 9.86 -56.80
CA PRO A 358 22.59 10.85 -57.06
C PRO A 358 21.24 10.17 -57.23
N SER A 359 20.35 10.38 -56.29
CA SER A 359 18.92 10.11 -56.40
C SER A 359 18.18 11.40 -56.72
N PRO A 360 17.12 11.38 -57.54
CA PRO A 360 16.43 12.58 -57.96
C PRO A 360 15.74 13.25 -56.77
N ALA A 361 15.96 14.57 -56.72
CA ALA A 361 15.40 15.45 -55.72
C ALA A 361 13.88 15.46 -55.75
N ASN A 362 13.24 14.87 -54.71
CA ASN A 362 11.94 15.28 -54.24
C ASN A 362 12.18 16.07 -52.97
N ASN A 363 12.46 17.35 -53.15
CA ASN A 363 12.45 18.35 -52.07
C ASN A 363 11.01 18.68 -51.70
N THR A 364 10.33 17.81 -51.01
CA THR A 364 9.24 18.23 -50.16
C THR A 364 9.89 18.47 -48.81
N PRO A 365 9.88 19.70 -48.24
CA PRO A 365 10.34 19.92 -46.87
C PRO A 365 9.44 19.04 -46.01
N ALA A 366 10.04 18.09 -45.34
CA ALA A 366 9.37 17.36 -44.28
C ALA A 366 8.97 18.40 -43.24
N THR A 367 7.71 18.83 -43.33
CA THR A 367 7.11 19.65 -42.31
C THR A 367 7.26 18.86 -41.03
N SER A 368 8.11 19.35 -40.16
CA SER A 368 8.30 18.76 -38.84
C SER A 368 6.91 18.65 -38.18
N THR A 369 6.38 17.45 -38.12
CA THR A 369 5.12 17.13 -37.45
C THR A 369 5.32 17.04 -35.94
N LEU A 370 6.32 17.74 -35.39
CA LEU A 370 6.50 17.79 -33.96
C LEU A 370 5.33 18.57 -33.36
N PRO A 371 4.72 18.03 -32.30
CA PRO A 371 3.65 18.71 -31.57
C PRO A 371 4.07 20.10 -31.11
N ASP A 372 3.13 21.05 -31.10
CA ASP A 372 3.38 22.42 -30.67
C ASP A 372 3.88 22.47 -29.23
N PRO A 373 5.11 22.94 -28.96
CA PRO A 373 5.66 22.99 -27.61
C PRO A 373 4.83 23.81 -26.61
N SER A 374 4.01 24.78 -27.09
CA SER A 374 3.14 25.58 -26.23
C SER A 374 1.98 24.78 -25.64
N LYS A 375 1.65 23.66 -26.27
CA LYS A 375 0.58 22.72 -25.85
C LYS A 375 1.09 21.52 -25.06
N LEU A 376 2.37 21.48 -24.75
CA LEU A 376 3.02 20.40 -24.04
C LEU A 376 2.74 20.51 -22.54
N VAL A 377 2.14 19.46 -21.98
CA VAL A 377 2.09 19.21 -20.54
C VAL A 377 3.06 18.08 -20.25
N SER A 378 4.23 18.40 -19.70
CA SER A 378 5.18 17.36 -19.26
C SER A 378 4.79 16.83 -17.89
N PHE A 379 4.79 15.53 -17.75
CA PHE A 379 4.48 14.83 -16.53
C PHE A 379 5.54 13.75 -16.29
N ASN A 380 6.19 13.82 -15.13
CA ASN A 380 7.24 12.87 -14.74
C ASN A 380 6.83 12.22 -13.41
N PRO A 381 5.85 11.30 -13.42
CA PRO A 381 5.40 10.66 -12.20
C PRO A 381 6.52 9.82 -11.59
N ILE A 382 6.65 9.89 -10.29
CA ILE A 382 7.52 8.99 -9.53
C ILE A 382 6.82 7.64 -9.46
N VAL A 383 7.51 6.58 -9.88
CA VAL A 383 6.93 5.23 -9.98
C VAL A 383 7.56 4.23 -9.02
N LEU A 384 8.78 4.51 -8.54
CA LEU A 384 9.50 3.63 -7.63
C LEU A 384 10.39 4.44 -6.69
N LEU A 385 10.52 3.96 -5.46
CA LEU A 385 11.45 4.48 -4.45
C LEU A 385 12.37 3.36 -3.98
N GLN A 386 13.60 3.71 -3.59
CA GLN A 386 14.56 2.79 -2.99
C GLN A 386 15.51 3.53 -2.05
N TRP A 387 15.51 3.17 -0.76
CA TRP A 387 16.53 3.62 0.19
C TRP A 387 17.80 2.79 0.00
N SER A 388 18.96 3.43 -0.17
CA SER A 388 20.25 2.74 -0.20
C SER A 388 21.06 2.93 1.08
N SER A 389 20.86 4.06 1.76
CA SER A 389 21.37 4.37 3.09
C SER A 389 20.42 5.33 3.79
N ASP A 390 20.59 5.59 5.09
CA ASP A 390 19.66 6.46 5.85
C ASP A 390 19.59 7.89 5.33
N ASP A 391 20.59 8.31 4.58
CA ASP A 391 20.72 9.64 4.00
C ASP A 391 20.54 9.68 2.47
N ILE A 392 20.37 8.53 1.79
CA ILE A 392 20.24 8.47 0.33
C ILE A 392 18.97 7.73 -0.08
N LEU A 393 18.04 8.45 -0.69
CA LEU A 393 16.83 7.91 -1.29
C LEU A 393 16.89 8.04 -2.81
N TYR A 394 16.95 6.90 -3.50
CA TYR A 394 16.78 6.83 -4.94
C TYR A 394 15.30 6.80 -5.30
N PHE A 395 14.99 7.36 -6.45
CA PHE A 395 13.66 7.23 -7.02
C PHE A 395 13.70 7.18 -8.53
N GLN A 396 12.71 6.51 -9.10
CA GLN A 396 12.57 6.34 -10.53
C GLN A 396 11.34 7.12 -11.00
N THR A 397 11.49 7.87 -12.09
CA THR A 397 10.37 8.53 -12.74
C THR A 397 10.09 7.91 -14.10
N ALA A 398 8.82 7.81 -14.45
CA ALA A 398 8.42 7.70 -15.85
C ALA A 398 8.53 9.10 -16.48
N TYR A 399 8.79 9.14 -17.78
CA TYR A 399 8.77 10.37 -18.56
C TYR A 399 7.59 10.32 -19.50
N VAL A 400 6.63 11.20 -19.30
CA VAL A 400 5.41 11.27 -20.11
C VAL A 400 5.26 12.69 -20.63
N LYS A 401 5.20 12.87 -21.94
CA LYS A 401 4.79 14.12 -22.59
C LYS A 401 3.30 14.01 -22.91
N GLN A 402 2.51 14.86 -22.28
CA GLN A 402 1.09 14.99 -22.56
C GLN A 402 0.84 16.27 -23.34
N PHE A 403 0.06 16.17 -24.38
CA PHE A 403 -0.37 17.29 -25.23
C PHE A 403 -1.89 17.46 -25.10
N GLU A 404 -2.42 18.63 -25.51
CA GLU A 404 -3.86 18.85 -25.59
C GLU A 404 -4.58 17.80 -26.43
N ASN A 405 -3.94 17.36 -27.54
CA ASN A 405 -4.42 16.24 -28.33
C ASN A 405 -3.81 14.93 -27.79
N PRO A 406 -4.61 14.02 -27.23
CA PRO A 406 -4.11 12.76 -26.68
C PRO A 406 -3.36 11.86 -27.70
N ALA A 407 -3.63 12.02 -28.99
CA ALA A 407 -2.94 11.26 -30.06
C ALA A 407 -1.44 11.59 -30.16
N ASP A 408 -1.05 12.78 -29.67
CA ASP A 408 0.33 13.23 -29.70
C ASP A 408 1.10 12.85 -28.42
N ASN A 409 0.42 12.21 -27.45
CA ASN A 409 1.04 11.80 -26.19
C ASN A 409 2.16 10.79 -26.44
N THR A 410 3.29 11.01 -25.78
CA THR A 410 4.42 10.08 -25.78
C THR A 410 4.75 9.66 -24.36
N SER A 411 4.88 8.36 -24.14
CA SER A 411 5.47 7.80 -22.94
C SER A 411 6.88 7.32 -23.26
N SER A 412 7.83 7.61 -22.43
CA SER A 412 9.21 7.20 -22.59
C SER A 412 9.74 6.48 -21.36
N TYR A 413 11.00 6.23 -21.36
CA TYR A 413 11.76 5.36 -20.48
C TYR A 413 11.82 5.85 -19.04
N LEU A 414 12.20 4.93 -18.16
CA LEU A 414 12.38 5.16 -16.73
C LEU A 414 13.75 5.80 -16.48
N ARG A 415 13.75 6.86 -15.65
CA ARG A 415 14.96 7.61 -15.28
C ARG A 415 15.18 7.54 -13.78
N TRP A 416 16.43 7.33 -13.37
CA TRP A 416 16.80 7.31 -11.97
C TRP A 416 17.31 8.66 -11.49
N HIS A 417 16.88 9.04 -10.30
CA HIS A 417 17.28 10.23 -9.58
C HIS A 417 17.57 9.87 -8.13
N ARG A 418 18.23 10.76 -7.40
CA ARG A 418 18.40 10.56 -5.96
C ARG A 418 18.27 11.86 -5.17
N LEU A 419 17.85 11.68 -3.92
CA LEU A 419 17.89 12.70 -2.88
C LEU A 419 18.99 12.31 -1.90
N VAL A 420 19.86 13.26 -1.61
CA VAL A 420 20.87 13.14 -0.54
C VAL A 420 20.43 14.05 0.58
N PHE A 421 20.03 13.46 1.71
CA PHE A 421 19.57 14.20 2.88
C PHE A 421 20.77 14.71 3.68
N SER A 422 20.66 15.95 4.16
CA SER A 422 21.62 16.48 5.11
C SER A 422 21.27 16.02 6.52
N PRO A 423 22.29 15.74 7.37
CA PRO A 423 22.03 15.41 8.76
C PRO A 423 21.17 16.50 9.41
N GLN A 424 20.08 16.10 10.07
CA GLN A 424 19.28 17.04 10.87
C GLN A 424 20.10 17.43 12.10
N PRO A 425 20.21 18.72 12.44
CA PRO A 425 20.75 19.09 13.74
C PRO A 425 19.85 18.49 14.81
N GLN A 426 20.42 17.64 15.65
CA GLN A 426 19.69 17.08 16.78
C GLN A 426 19.27 18.26 17.67
N VAL A 427 17.97 18.50 17.77
CA VAL A 427 17.43 19.44 18.75
C VAL A 427 17.64 18.76 20.11
N ARG A 428 18.63 19.24 20.84
CA ARG A 428 18.91 18.83 22.22
C ARG A 428 17.86 19.42 23.17
#